data_96350f7bff5064141824311bb4a53500
#
_entry.id   96350f7bff5064141824311bb4a53500
#
_cell.length_a   1.000
_cell.length_b   1.000
_cell.length_c   1.000
_cell.angle_alpha   90.00
_cell.angle_beta   90.00
_cell.angle_gamma   90.00
#
_symmetry.space_group_name_H-M   'P 1'
#
loop_
_entity.id
_entity.type
_entity.pdbx_description
1 polymer ?
#
loop_
_entity_poly.entity_id
_entity_poly.type
_entity_poly.pdbx_seq_one_letter_code
_entity_poly.pdbx_strand_id
1 'polypeptide(L)'
;MNQTDFMGNKKYGFQKTCSALTGMGIVSRSGKPFNPATVKTIISNPVNIGMLRWNYRKSQKAIVNGKIATSRPKADDYILVKGKHPGCISEDLYYRANSVNSSMTAPVKRSCRIQNPFAGIVRCSCCGRVMVRKKMTEKQ
;
A
#
# COMPACT_ATOMS: atom_id res chain seq x y z
N MET A 1 -7.88 -5.12 18.24
CA MET A 1 -8.88 -4.03 18.14
C MET A 1 -9.34 -3.96 16.69
N ASN A 2 -10.63 -4.20 16.44
CA ASN A 2 -11.22 -4.04 15.11
C ASN A 2 -11.42 -2.54 14.87
N GLN A 3 -10.65 -1.96 13.95
CA GLN A 3 -10.89 -0.59 13.53
C GLN A 3 -12.17 -0.59 12.67
N THR A 4 -13.19 0.09 13.15
CA THR A 4 -14.39 0.41 12.39
C THR A 4 -14.25 1.82 11.81
N ASP A 5 -14.91 2.09 10.67
CA ASP A 5 -15.05 3.45 10.15
C ASP A 5 -16.11 4.21 10.96
N PHE A 6 -16.30 5.51 10.62
CA PHE A 6 -17.26 6.38 11.29
C PHE A 6 -18.72 5.87 11.24
N MET A 7 -19.05 4.96 10.33
CA MET A 7 -20.36 4.32 10.20
C MET A 7 -20.41 2.91 10.81
N GLY A 8 -19.42 2.51 11.61
CA GLY A 8 -19.38 1.19 12.25
C GLY A 8 -18.97 0.03 11.36
N ASN A 9 -18.60 0.28 10.09
CA ASN A 9 -18.16 -0.75 9.17
C ASN A 9 -16.73 -1.20 9.48
N LYS A 10 -16.49 -2.50 9.44
CA LYS A 10 -15.15 -3.06 9.67
C LYS A 10 -14.18 -2.63 8.58
N LYS A 11 -13.11 -1.93 8.96
CA LYS A 11 -12.00 -1.63 8.05
C LYS A 11 -11.17 -2.88 7.80
N TYR A 12 -11.15 -3.36 6.57
CA TYR A 12 -10.31 -4.49 6.17
C TYR A 12 -9.01 -3.97 5.55
N GLY A 13 -7.86 -4.37 6.12
CA GLY A 13 -6.58 -4.24 5.44
C GLY A 13 -6.47 -5.24 4.29
N PHE A 14 -5.58 -5.01 3.33
CA PHE A 14 -5.42 -5.87 2.14
C PHE A 14 -5.23 -7.34 2.46
N GLN A 15 -4.50 -7.67 3.54
CA GLN A 15 -4.31 -9.06 3.97
C GLN A 15 -5.63 -9.73 4.37
N LYS A 16 -6.46 -9.04 5.16
CA LYS A 16 -7.78 -9.55 5.55
C LYS A 16 -8.72 -9.68 4.35
N THR A 17 -8.64 -8.73 3.41
CA THR A 17 -9.39 -8.80 2.15
C THR A 17 -8.98 -10.03 1.35
N CYS A 18 -7.69 -10.34 1.22
CA CYS A 18 -7.22 -11.56 0.56
C CYS A 18 -7.75 -12.83 1.24
N SER A 19 -7.69 -12.88 2.59
CA SER A 19 -8.21 -14.03 3.34
C SER A 19 -9.73 -14.20 3.16
N ALA A 20 -10.49 -13.09 3.13
CA ALA A 20 -11.93 -13.14 2.88
C ALA A 20 -12.26 -13.63 1.47
N LEU A 21 -11.53 -13.16 0.43
CA LEU A 21 -11.70 -13.63 -0.94
C LEU A 21 -11.39 -15.12 -1.06
N THR A 22 -10.33 -15.59 -0.42
CA THR A 22 -9.97 -17.02 -0.38
C THR A 22 -11.05 -17.84 0.32
N GLY A 23 -11.59 -17.34 1.44
CA GLY A 23 -12.70 -18.00 2.15
C GLY A 23 -13.99 -18.09 1.34
N MET A 24 -14.23 -17.14 0.41
CA MET A 24 -15.34 -17.16 -0.54
C MET A 24 -15.05 -18.02 -1.79
N GLY A 25 -13.87 -18.65 -1.90
CA GLY A 25 -13.47 -19.42 -3.07
C GLY A 25 -13.11 -18.57 -4.28
N ILE A 26 -12.97 -17.23 -4.12
CA ILE A 26 -12.64 -16.32 -5.22
C ILE A 26 -11.13 -16.33 -5.45
N VAL A 27 -10.72 -16.80 -6.62
CA VAL A 27 -9.32 -16.93 -7.02
C VAL A 27 -8.99 -16.06 -8.23
N SER A 28 -7.69 -15.83 -8.45
CA SER A 28 -7.21 -15.11 -9.62
C SER A 28 -7.39 -15.93 -10.90
N ARG A 29 -7.23 -15.32 -12.08
CA ARG A 29 -7.28 -15.99 -13.39
C ARG A 29 -6.34 -17.20 -13.49
N SER A 30 -5.25 -17.22 -12.73
CA SER A 30 -4.29 -18.35 -12.69
C SER A 30 -4.65 -19.42 -11.67
N GLY A 31 -5.85 -19.39 -11.07
CA GLY A 31 -6.28 -20.35 -10.04
C GLY A 31 -5.63 -20.14 -8.67
N LYS A 32 -4.77 -19.11 -8.51
CA LYS A 32 -4.08 -18.82 -7.25
C LYS A 32 -4.84 -17.80 -6.41
N PRO A 33 -4.72 -17.85 -5.07
CA PRO A 33 -5.31 -16.83 -4.21
C PRO A 33 -4.72 -15.44 -4.51
N PHE A 34 -5.50 -14.40 -4.26
CA PHE A 34 -5.03 -13.02 -4.41
C PHE A 34 -3.98 -12.67 -3.36
N ASN A 35 -2.95 -11.92 -3.77
CA ASN A 35 -2.01 -11.33 -2.84
C ASN A 35 -2.35 -9.85 -2.55
N PRO A 36 -1.88 -9.28 -1.42
CA PRO A 36 -2.18 -7.90 -1.04
C PRO A 36 -1.77 -6.85 -2.07
N ALA A 37 -0.66 -7.07 -2.79
CA ALA A 37 -0.19 -6.14 -3.82
C ALA A 37 -1.13 -6.11 -5.03
N THR A 38 -1.64 -7.27 -5.43
CA THR A 38 -2.64 -7.38 -6.51
C THR A 38 -3.94 -6.70 -6.12
N VAL A 39 -4.47 -6.96 -4.91
CA VAL A 39 -5.69 -6.32 -4.41
C VAL A 39 -5.53 -4.80 -4.36
N LYS A 40 -4.40 -4.30 -3.85
CA LYS A 40 -4.08 -2.87 -3.86
C LYS A 40 -4.10 -2.29 -5.27
N THR A 41 -3.51 -2.99 -6.23
CA THR A 41 -3.46 -2.54 -7.64
C THR A 41 -4.85 -2.50 -8.27
N ILE A 42 -5.70 -3.48 -7.99
CA ILE A 42 -7.08 -3.54 -8.47
C ILE A 42 -7.88 -2.35 -7.92
N ILE A 43 -7.85 -2.13 -6.60
CA ILE A 43 -8.61 -1.06 -5.94
C ILE A 43 -8.18 0.33 -6.45
N SER A 44 -6.88 0.54 -6.67
CA SER A 44 -6.35 1.83 -7.13
C SER A 44 -6.40 2.05 -8.64
N ASN A 45 -7.01 1.13 -9.39
CA ASN A 45 -7.07 1.26 -10.84
C ASN A 45 -8.27 2.12 -11.28
N PRO A 46 -8.08 3.29 -11.92
CA PRO A 46 -9.17 4.16 -12.36
C PRO A 46 -10.01 3.58 -13.50
N VAL A 47 -9.60 2.48 -14.11
CA VAL A 47 -10.43 1.73 -15.08
C VAL A 47 -11.74 1.29 -14.42
N ASN A 48 -11.76 1.04 -13.11
CA ASN A 48 -12.97 0.64 -12.37
C ASN A 48 -14.08 1.71 -12.40
N ILE A 49 -13.73 2.98 -12.63
CA ILE A 49 -14.67 4.11 -12.79
C ILE A 49 -14.77 4.61 -14.23
N GLY A 50 -14.36 3.80 -15.20
CA GLY A 50 -14.45 4.17 -16.61
C GLY A 50 -13.34 5.10 -17.10
N MET A 51 -12.25 5.29 -16.36
CA MET A 51 -11.13 6.14 -16.73
C MET A 51 -9.94 5.33 -17.24
N LEU A 52 -9.20 5.87 -18.20
CA LEU A 52 -8.00 5.26 -18.76
C LEU A 52 -6.76 6.08 -18.42
N ARG A 53 -5.68 5.41 -18.05
CA ARG A 53 -4.37 6.02 -17.83
C ARG A 53 -3.49 5.82 -19.06
N TRP A 54 -3.08 6.91 -19.69
CA TRP A 54 -2.11 6.89 -20.77
C TRP A 54 -0.73 7.23 -20.24
N ASN A 55 0.29 6.53 -20.71
CA ASN A 55 1.70 6.76 -20.37
C ASN A 55 2.04 6.61 -18.88
N TYR A 56 1.26 5.79 -18.14
CA TYR A 56 1.47 5.57 -16.71
C TYR A 56 2.78 4.84 -16.40
N ARG A 57 3.29 4.02 -17.32
CA ARG A 57 4.57 3.32 -17.20
C ARG A 57 5.38 3.51 -18.46
N LYS A 58 6.25 4.51 -18.46
CA LYS A 58 7.19 4.78 -19.54
C LYS A 58 8.24 3.67 -19.60
N SER A 59 8.47 3.12 -20.78
CA SER A 59 9.57 2.17 -20.98
C SER A 59 10.88 2.95 -21.08
N GLN A 60 11.80 2.70 -20.15
CA GLN A 60 13.13 3.30 -20.13
C GLN A 60 14.16 2.19 -20.32
N LYS A 61 15.12 2.42 -21.21
CA LYS A 61 16.26 1.54 -21.45
C LYS A 61 17.49 2.18 -20.80
N ALA A 62 18.20 1.42 -20.00
CA ALA A 62 19.46 1.82 -19.39
C ALA A 62 20.49 0.71 -19.57
N ILE A 63 21.77 1.09 -19.71
CA ILE A 63 22.87 0.13 -19.74
C ILE A 63 23.29 -0.10 -18.29
N VAL A 64 23.11 -1.34 -17.81
CA VAL A 64 23.53 -1.77 -16.48
C VAL A 64 24.51 -2.93 -16.66
N ASN A 65 25.73 -2.79 -16.17
CA ASN A 65 26.78 -3.82 -16.30
C ASN A 65 27.01 -4.28 -17.76
N GLY A 66 27.02 -3.33 -18.71
CA GLY A 66 27.22 -3.63 -20.15
C GLY A 66 26.03 -4.29 -20.86
N LYS A 67 24.90 -4.52 -20.16
CA LYS A 67 23.67 -5.08 -20.73
C LYS A 67 22.54 -4.06 -20.74
N ILE A 68 21.71 -4.11 -21.78
CA ILE A 68 20.52 -3.25 -21.87
C ILE A 68 19.46 -3.79 -20.94
N ALA A 69 19.16 -3.05 -19.86
CA ALA A 69 18.05 -3.33 -18.95
C ALA A 69 16.88 -2.41 -19.30
N THR A 70 15.68 -2.98 -19.43
CA THR A 70 14.44 -2.22 -19.62
C THR A 70 13.70 -2.12 -18.31
N SER A 71 13.45 -0.90 -17.84
CA SER A 71 12.63 -0.63 -16.66
C SER A 71 11.35 0.10 -17.06
N ARG A 72 10.30 -0.03 -16.23
CA ARG A 72 9.01 0.63 -16.44
C ARG A 72 8.56 1.31 -15.14
N PRO A 73 9.25 2.38 -14.72
CA PRO A 73 8.85 3.15 -13.56
C PRO A 73 7.46 3.77 -13.77
N LYS A 74 6.79 4.07 -12.68
CA LYS A 74 5.56 4.87 -12.73
C LYS A 74 5.94 6.29 -13.13
N ALA A 75 5.17 6.88 -14.04
CA ALA A 75 5.31 8.27 -14.41
C ALA A 75 4.37 9.11 -13.55
N ASP A 76 4.82 10.27 -13.09
CA ASP A 76 3.99 11.22 -12.35
C ASP A 76 3.15 12.08 -13.30
N ASP A 77 3.60 12.22 -14.57
CA ASP A 77 2.99 13.01 -15.64
C ASP A 77 2.09 12.18 -16.59
N TYR A 78 1.42 11.14 -16.07
CA TYR A 78 0.50 10.35 -16.91
C TYR A 78 -0.80 11.11 -17.18
N ILE A 79 -1.41 10.83 -18.35
CA ILE A 79 -2.66 11.45 -18.77
C ILE A 79 -3.82 10.54 -18.34
N LEU A 80 -4.84 11.13 -17.72
CA LEU A 80 -6.08 10.46 -17.33
C LEU A 80 -7.21 10.93 -18.23
N VAL A 81 -7.84 10.01 -18.96
CA VAL A 81 -8.92 10.32 -19.88
C VAL A 81 -10.14 9.42 -19.61
N LYS A 82 -11.33 9.92 -19.91
CA LYS A 82 -12.55 9.11 -19.83
C LYS A 82 -12.53 8.06 -20.94
N GLY A 83 -12.68 6.81 -20.57
CA GLY A 83 -12.80 5.68 -21.51
C GLY A 83 -14.20 5.56 -22.11
N LYS A 84 -14.33 4.74 -23.15
CA LYS A 84 -15.64 4.39 -23.76
C LYS A 84 -16.37 3.30 -22.99
N HIS A 85 -15.72 2.66 -22.01
CA HIS A 85 -16.32 1.61 -21.19
C HIS A 85 -17.04 2.21 -19.97
N PRO A 86 -18.17 1.64 -19.54
CA PRO A 86 -18.80 2.06 -18.30
C PRO A 86 -17.95 1.69 -17.09
N GLY A 87 -18.02 2.49 -16.03
CA GLY A 87 -17.42 2.13 -14.74
C GLY A 87 -18.10 0.93 -14.11
N CYS A 88 -17.34 0.02 -13.50
CA CYS A 88 -17.87 -1.12 -12.75
C CYS A 88 -18.38 -0.72 -11.36
N ILE A 89 -17.88 0.39 -10.82
CA ILE A 89 -18.22 0.93 -9.50
C ILE A 89 -18.47 2.44 -9.61
N SER A 90 -19.18 2.99 -8.62
CA SER A 90 -19.40 4.44 -8.52
C SER A 90 -18.12 5.16 -8.16
N GLU A 91 -17.98 6.40 -8.62
CA GLU A 91 -16.83 7.25 -8.31
C GLU A 91 -16.69 7.48 -6.80
N ASP A 92 -17.79 7.70 -6.08
CA ASP A 92 -17.79 7.88 -4.62
C ASP A 92 -17.17 6.67 -3.90
N LEU A 93 -17.58 5.46 -4.26
CA LEU A 93 -17.03 4.24 -3.66
C LEU A 93 -15.53 4.09 -3.97
N TYR A 94 -15.12 4.41 -5.19
CA TYR A 94 -13.71 4.38 -5.59
C TYR A 94 -12.87 5.35 -4.76
N TYR A 95 -13.30 6.61 -4.64
CA TYR A 95 -12.55 7.61 -3.89
C TYR A 95 -12.52 7.30 -2.39
N ARG A 96 -13.62 6.83 -1.79
CA ARG A 96 -13.65 6.38 -0.40
C ARG A 96 -12.69 5.22 -0.14
N ALA A 97 -12.66 4.21 -1.00
CA ALA A 97 -11.74 3.09 -0.88
C ALA A 97 -10.27 3.53 -0.97
N ASN A 98 -9.95 4.45 -1.88
CA ASN A 98 -8.59 4.95 -2.04
C ASN A 98 -8.17 5.92 -0.92
N SER A 99 -9.07 6.71 -0.36
CA SER A 99 -8.78 7.57 0.81
C SER A 99 -8.43 6.74 2.05
N VAL A 100 -9.15 5.65 2.29
CA VAL A 100 -8.81 4.69 3.36
C VAL A 100 -7.43 4.07 3.12
N ASN A 101 -7.12 3.73 1.87
CA ASN A 101 -5.83 3.14 1.51
C ASN A 101 -4.65 4.12 1.74
N SER A 102 -4.81 5.39 1.42
CA SER A 102 -3.78 6.41 1.64
C SER A 102 -3.56 6.75 3.12
N SER A 103 -4.59 6.61 3.95
CA SER A 103 -4.51 6.84 5.40
C SER A 103 -3.93 5.65 6.18
N MET A 104 -3.76 4.48 5.54
CA MET A 104 -3.15 3.32 6.18
C MET A 104 -1.65 3.48 6.29
N THR A 105 -1.18 3.82 7.49
CA THR A 105 0.24 3.76 7.84
C THR A 105 0.70 2.30 7.87
N ALA A 106 1.88 2.02 7.31
CA ALA A 106 2.46 0.68 7.38
C ALA A 106 2.55 0.23 8.85
N PRO A 107 2.09 -0.99 9.17
CA PRO A 107 2.19 -1.49 10.53
C PRO A 107 3.65 -1.53 10.95
N VAL A 108 3.96 -0.91 12.08
CA VAL A 108 5.28 -1.02 12.69
C VAL A 108 5.53 -2.50 12.97
N LYS A 109 6.61 -3.05 12.41
CA LYS A 109 7.05 -4.43 12.72
C LYS A 109 7.36 -4.50 14.21
N ARG A 110 6.43 -4.98 15.00
CA ARG A 110 6.66 -5.27 16.41
C ARG A 110 7.39 -6.60 16.48
N SER A 111 8.68 -6.59 16.78
CA SER A 111 9.35 -7.80 17.22
C SER A 111 8.69 -8.23 18.54
N CYS A 112 8.39 -9.52 18.70
CA CYS A 112 7.81 -10.06 19.93
C CYS A 112 8.72 -9.84 21.16
N ARG A 113 9.99 -9.45 20.95
CA ARG A 113 10.96 -9.19 21.98
C ARG A 113 11.03 -7.68 22.26
N ILE A 114 10.57 -7.29 23.44
CA ILE A 114 10.71 -5.90 23.91
C ILE A 114 12.21 -5.64 24.13
N GLN A 115 12.85 -4.97 23.18
CA GLN A 115 14.27 -4.61 23.27
C GLN A 115 14.50 -3.35 24.15
N ASN A 116 13.52 -2.49 24.23
CA ASN A 116 13.54 -1.29 25.05
C ASN A 116 12.14 -0.99 25.58
N PRO A 117 11.89 -1.22 26.88
CA PRO A 117 10.58 -0.95 27.49
C PRO A 117 10.21 0.54 27.52
N PHE A 118 11.24 1.43 27.42
CA PHE A 118 11.05 2.88 27.46
C PHE A 118 10.92 3.51 26.05
N ALA A 119 10.87 2.69 24.98
CA ALA A 119 10.72 3.19 23.62
C ALA A 119 9.42 3.98 23.45
N GLY A 120 9.53 5.23 23.04
CA GLY A 120 8.39 6.13 22.83
C GLY A 120 7.85 6.82 24.08
N ILE A 121 8.29 6.43 25.29
CA ILE A 121 7.83 6.98 26.57
C ILE A 121 8.75 8.10 27.02
N VAL A 122 10.06 7.86 27.00
CA VAL A 122 11.06 8.83 27.46
C VAL A 122 11.25 9.95 26.45
N ARG A 123 11.08 11.19 26.91
CA ARG A 123 11.25 12.40 26.09
C ARG A 123 12.32 13.30 26.69
N CYS A 124 13.02 14.01 25.83
CA CYS A 124 13.99 15.02 26.25
C CYS A 124 13.29 16.20 26.93
N SER A 125 13.74 16.61 28.11
CA SER A 125 13.17 17.76 28.82
C SER A 125 13.41 19.09 28.10
N CYS A 126 14.48 19.20 27.31
CA CYS A 126 14.83 20.44 26.59
C CYS A 126 14.06 20.61 25.29
N CYS A 127 13.86 19.54 24.49
CA CYS A 127 13.30 19.64 23.14
C CYS A 127 12.05 18.80 22.90
N GLY A 128 11.56 18.04 23.89
CA GLY A 128 10.36 17.20 23.81
C GLY A 128 10.47 15.99 22.88
N ARG A 129 11.59 15.81 22.17
CA ARG A 129 11.78 14.68 21.24
C ARG A 129 11.89 13.36 21.98
N VAL A 130 11.38 12.30 21.36
CA VAL A 130 11.50 10.94 21.89
C VAL A 130 12.97 10.51 21.90
N MET A 131 13.43 9.97 23.05
CA MET A 131 14.79 9.46 23.19
C MET A 131 14.87 8.03 22.66
N VAL A 132 15.93 7.73 21.91
CA VAL A 132 16.20 6.40 21.33
C VAL A 132 17.43 5.79 22.00
N ARG A 133 17.35 4.50 22.33
CA ARG A 133 18.49 3.75 22.85
C ARG A 133 19.51 3.51 21.72
N LYS A 134 20.73 4.00 21.87
CA LYS A 134 21.86 3.66 21.00
C LYS A 134 22.67 2.52 21.66
N LYS A 135 22.90 1.43 20.94
CA LYS A 135 23.88 0.43 21.38
C LYS A 135 25.26 1.00 21.18
N MET A 136 26.04 1.08 22.24
CA MET A 136 27.50 1.35 22.12
C MET A 136 28.13 0.04 21.66
N THR A 137 28.73 0.04 20.48
CA THR A 137 29.65 -1.00 20.02
C THR A 137 30.99 -0.67 20.62
N GLU A 138 31.50 -1.50 21.53
CA GLU A 138 32.91 -1.44 21.94
C GLU A 138 33.75 -1.67 20.69
N LYS A 139 34.58 -0.68 20.34
CA LYS A 139 35.62 -0.89 19.34
C LYS A 139 36.70 -1.73 20.03
N GLN A 140 36.89 -2.98 19.59
CA GLN A 140 38.10 -3.72 19.82
C GLN A 140 39.26 -3.05 19.08
#